data_753da2726da12b0df010b0bf83b9853f
#
_entry.id   753da2726da12b0df010b0bf83b9853f
#
_cell.length_a   1.000
_cell.length_b   1.000
_cell.length_c   1.000
_cell.angle_alpha   90.00
_cell.angle_beta   90.00
_cell.angle_gamma   90.00
#
_symmetry.space_group_name_H-M   'P 1'
#
loop_
_entity.id
_entity.type
_entity.pdbx_description
1 polymer ?
#
loop_
_entity_poly.entity_id
_entity_poly.type
_entity_poly.pdbx_seq_one_letter_code
_entity_poly.pdbx_strand_id
1 'polypeptide(L)'
;MFGDDTFGRKLKNNDEIDIEYIVNNQDEANKCSAFEFTGVFTFGGNTFENVTPTITVNSPSSGGSLPQSITSIKYLAPRSYSAQQRAVTVRDYETLVTQLYPNLEALSVYGGEDASPPQFGKVFIAAKPYGADKLTTTAKLSLNKAIREYTILSVIPEVIDPSYIFLEVDSYVYYNNNTSRRTSQQIAEVTRAVIQNFGENNDLDRFNGKFKYSKLVAEIDDTDPGITSNITRIRIKKSMPVLANVFASYEICYGNRISDETDLVSDGFKITGEDSTFTYYFEKYGTNKLAIYRISGGKKIYWSKDAGTIDYEKGEININ
;
A
#
# COMPACT_ATOMS: atom_id res chain seq x y z
N MET A 1 -28.76 0.97 21.00
CA MET A 1 -28.92 1.25 19.56
C MET A 1 -30.38 1.63 19.32
N PHE A 2 -30.61 2.76 18.67
CA PHE A 2 -31.95 3.24 18.33
C PHE A 2 -32.34 2.71 16.94
N GLY A 3 -33.64 2.50 16.71
CA GLY A 3 -34.17 1.96 15.48
C GLY A 3 -35.70 2.04 15.40
N ASP A 4 -36.29 1.11 14.68
CA ASP A 4 -37.73 1.04 14.39
C ASP A 4 -38.47 -0.09 15.14
N ASP A 5 -37.87 -0.65 16.20
CA ASP A 5 -38.25 -1.88 16.90
C ASP A 5 -38.06 -3.20 16.14
N THR A 6 -37.59 -3.13 14.88
CA THR A 6 -37.13 -4.30 14.12
C THR A 6 -35.61 -4.42 14.27
N PHE A 7 -34.91 -3.29 14.08
CA PHE A 7 -33.46 -3.14 14.29
C PHE A 7 -33.19 -2.01 15.28
N GLY A 8 -33.09 -2.38 16.57
CA GLY A 8 -32.88 -1.43 17.65
C GLY A 8 -34.19 -0.89 18.25
N ARG A 9 -34.04 -0.23 19.40
CA ARG A 9 -35.18 0.32 20.17
C ARG A 9 -35.73 1.57 19.48
N LYS A 10 -37.02 1.64 19.25
CA LYS A 10 -37.72 2.86 18.83
C LYS A 10 -37.79 3.85 19.97
N LEU A 11 -37.44 5.09 19.70
CA LEU A 11 -37.57 6.17 20.66
C LEU A 11 -39.03 6.50 20.93
N LYS A 12 -39.36 6.68 22.18
CA LYS A 12 -40.68 7.13 22.65
C LYS A 12 -40.66 8.61 22.96
N ASN A 13 -41.84 9.20 22.98
CA ASN A 13 -41.98 10.62 23.41
C ASN A 13 -41.49 10.76 24.86
N ASN A 14 -40.63 11.75 25.10
CA ASN A 14 -39.93 12.02 26.38
C ASN A 14 -38.81 11.03 26.76
N ASP A 15 -38.28 10.21 25.81
CA ASP A 15 -37.02 9.51 26.05
C ASP A 15 -35.88 10.55 26.15
N GLU A 16 -35.10 10.49 27.24
CA GLU A 16 -33.89 11.30 27.43
C GLU A 16 -32.68 10.57 26.83
N ILE A 17 -31.87 11.30 26.11
CA ILE A 17 -30.69 10.75 25.42
C ILE A 17 -29.48 11.60 25.80
N ASP A 18 -28.56 10.99 26.52
CA ASP A 18 -27.25 11.59 26.81
C ASP A 18 -26.25 11.12 25.74
N ILE A 19 -25.55 12.08 25.10
CA ILE A 19 -24.55 11.83 24.09
C ILE A 19 -23.23 12.41 24.57
N GLU A 20 -22.27 11.52 24.83
CA GLU A 20 -20.88 11.89 25.08
C GLU A 20 -20.06 11.71 23.82
N TYR A 21 -19.31 12.74 23.42
CA TYR A 21 -18.45 12.69 22.23
C TYR A 21 -17.17 13.48 22.44
N ILE A 22 -16.13 13.08 21.69
CA ILE A 22 -14.83 13.74 21.72
C ILE A 22 -14.75 14.70 20.52
N VAL A 23 -14.39 15.95 20.80
CA VAL A 23 -14.06 16.92 19.73
C VAL A 23 -12.56 16.86 19.48
N ASN A 24 -12.18 16.63 18.23
CA ASN A 24 -10.79 16.57 17.80
C ASN A 24 -10.60 17.30 16.46
N ASN A 25 -9.35 17.44 16.02
CA ASN A 25 -9.02 18.11 14.76
C ASN A 25 -9.15 17.18 13.53
N GLN A 26 -9.85 16.05 13.66
CA GLN A 26 -10.12 15.10 12.56
C GLN A 26 -8.82 14.63 11.86
N ASP A 27 -8.63 14.97 10.59
CA ASP A 27 -7.50 14.57 9.75
C ASP A 27 -6.42 15.66 9.59
N GLU A 28 -6.60 16.85 10.17
CA GLU A 28 -5.67 17.97 10.04
C GLU A 28 -4.24 17.66 10.51
N ALA A 29 -4.11 16.80 11.54
CA ALA A 29 -2.81 16.38 12.07
C ALA A 29 -2.15 15.24 11.28
N ASN A 30 -2.76 14.72 10.23
CA ASN A 30 -2.15 13.71 9.38
C ASN A 30 -1.00 14.28 8.56
N LYS A 31 -0.03 13.43 8.23
CA LYS A 31 1.18 13.78 7.44
C LYS A 31 2.15 14.74 8.14
N CYS A 32 2.01 15.00 9.44
CA CYS A 32 3.01 15.75 10.19
C CYS A 32 4.32 14.94 10.26
N SER A 33 5.41 15.55 9.85
CA SER A 33 6.75 14.96 9.82
C SER A 33 7.76 15.70 10.69
N ALA A 34 7.36 16.79 11.34
CA ALA A 34 8.18 17.56 12.26
C ALA A 34 7.49 17.66 13.61
N PHE A 35 8.23 17.34 14.68
CA PHE A 35 7.76 17.40 16.04
C PHE A 35 8.80 18.11 16.91
N GLU A 36 8.32 18.95 17.82
CA GLU A 36 9.15 19.64 18.82
C GLU A 36 8.77 19.16 20.21
N PHE A 37 9.77 18.93 21.04
CA PHE A 37 9.55 18.59 22.45
C PHE A 37 9.42 19.88 23.28
N THR A 38 8.22 20.12 23.81
CA THR A 38 7.91 21.31 24.62
C THR A 38 7.85 21.02 26.13
N GLY A 39 8.14 19.78 26.53
CA GLY A 39 8.06 19.34 27.93
C GLY A 39 9.38 19.49 28.66
N VAL A 40 9.35 19.10 29.92
CA VAL A 40 10.54 19.00 30.79
C VAL A 40 10.98 17.54 30.83
N PHE A 41 12.27 17.28 30.65
CA PHE A 41 12.81 15.93 30.70
C PHE A 41 13.20 15.56 32.12
N THR A 42 12.63 14.48 32.66
CA THR A 42 12.96 13.97 34.01
C THR A 42 13.47 12.53 33.89
N PHE A 43 14.67 12.28 34.44
CA PHE A 43 15.26 10.95 34.47
C PHE A 43 15.95 10.70 35.82
N GLY A 44 15.70 9.54 36.44
CA GLY A 44 16.32 9.18 37.72
C GLY A 44 15.97 10.12 38.88
N GLY A 45 14.80 10.79 38.85
CA GLY A 45 14.40 11.78 39.87
C GLY A 45 14.98 13.17 39.68
N ASN A 46 15.85 13.39 38.68
CA ASN A 46 16.39 14.69 38.34
C ASN A 46 15.66 15.30 37.13
N THR A 47 15.41 16.61 37.20
CA THR A 47 14.75 17.38 36.14
C THR A 47 15.82 18.17 35.36
N PHE A 48 15.79 18.04 34.05
CA PHE A 48 16.70 18.69 33.11
C PHE A 48 15.95 19.78 32.33
N GLU A 49 16.19 21.04 32.67
CA GLU A 49 15.47 22.19 32.09
C GLU A 49 16.01 22.64 30.71
N ASN A 50 17.23 22.29 30.35
CA ASN A 50 17.90 22.76 29.13
C ASN A 50 18.30 21.62 28.18
N VAL A 51 17.69 20.47 28.27
CA VAL A 51 17.94 19.35 27.39
C VAL A 51 16.87 19.29 26.31
N THR A 52 17.23 19.57 25.06
CA THR A 52 16.37 19.38 23.91
C THR A 52 16.66 17.99 23.31
N PRO A 53 15.76 17.01 23.49
CA PRO A 53 15.97 15.70 22.91
C PRO A 53 15.90 15.77 21.39
N THR A 54 16.77 15.03 20.72
CA THR A 54 16.66 14.86 19.26
C THR A 54 15.51 13.93 18.96
N ILE A 55 14.50 14.44 18.24
CA ILE A 55 13.34 13.66 17.81
C ILE A 55 13.63 13.14 16.41
N THR A 56 13.62 11.80 16.25
CA THR A 56 13.69 11.15 14.95
C THR A 56 12.31 10.64 14.57
N VAL A 57 11.77 11.14 13.47
CA VAL A 57 10.45 10.74 12.96
C VAL A 57 10.65 9.55 12.04
N ASN A 58 10.14 8.39 12.43
CA ASN A 58 10.21 7.16 11.63
C ASN A 58 9.15 7.09 10.51
N SER A 59 8.00 7.72 10.74
CA SER A 59 6.92 7.84 9.76
C SER A 59 6.06 9.06 10.06
N PRO A 60 5.45 9.71 9.06
CA PRO A 60 4.51 10.79 9.27
C PRO A 60 3.33 10.34 10.14
N SER A 61 2.71 11.30 10.85
CA SER A 61 1.51 11.02 11.63
C SER A 61 0.35 10.58 10.75
N SER A 62 -0.44 9.63 11.22
CA SER A 62 -1.62 9.10 10.53
C SER A 62 -2.65 8.65 11.57
N GLY A 63 -3.90 8.41 11.15
CA GLY A 63 -4.96 7.89 12.01
C GLY A 63 -6.09 8.87 12.28
N GLY A 64 -5.93 10.14 11.93
CA GLY A 64 -7.04 11.08 11.92
C GLY A 64 -7.98 10.81 10.74
N SER A 65 -9.30 10.97 10.93
CA SER A 65 -10.29 10.77 9.87
C SER A 65 -11.41 11.80 9.95
N LEU A 66 -12.00 12.10 8.80
CA LEU A 66 -13.25 12.84 8.75
C LEU A 66 -14.40 12.03 9.36
N PRO A 67 -15.49 12.68 9.81
CA PRO A 67 -16.68 11.99 10.26
C PRO A 67 -17.19 11.03 9.19
N GLN A 68 -17.66 9.86 9.63
CA GLN A 68 -18.20 8.86 8.72
C GLN A 68 -19.41 9.39 7.96
N SER A 69 -19.46 9.15 6.65
CA SER A 69 -20.59 9.58 5.82
C SER A 69 -21.87 8.83 6.16
N ILE A 70 -23.02 9.46 5.96
CA ILE A 70 -24.34 8.85 6.18
C ILE A 70 -24.51 7.57 5.35
N THR A 71 -23.96 7.55 4.12
CA THR A 71 -24.01 6.38 3.24
C THR A 71 -23.21 5.22 3.86
N SER A 72 -22.01 5.50 4.38
CA SER A 72 -21.21 4.50 5.08
C SER A 72 -21.90 3.98 6.34
N ILE A 73 -22.52 4.87 7.13
CA ILE A 73 -23.27 4.48 8.33
C ILE A 73 -24.43 3.55 7.95
N LYS A 74 -25.22 3.90 6.93
CA LYS A 74 -26.34 3.07 6.44
C LYS A 74 -25.87 1.69 5.96
N TYR A 75 -24.67 1.61 5.39
CA TYR A 75 -24.09 0.35 4.93
C TYR A 75 -23.57 -0.51 6.10
N LEU A 76 -22.91 0.09 7.08
CA LEU A 76 -22.24 -0.62 8.18
C LEU A 76 -23.17 -0.96 9.35
N ALA A 77 -24.17 -0.12 9.66
CA ALA A 77 -25.03 -0.32 10.83
C ALA A 77 -25.79 -1.68 10.83
N PRO A 78 -26.43 -2.12 9.73
CA PRO A 78 -27.08 -3.44 9.70
C PRO A 78 -26.08 -4.60 9.85
N ARG A 79 -24.88 -4.46 9.29
CA ARG A 79 -23.82 -5.46 9.40
C ARG A 79 -23.27 -5.59 10.80
N SER A 80 -23.00 -4.46 11.46
CA SER A 80 -22.59 -4.43 12.85
C SER A 80 -23.63 -5.07 13.78
N TYR A 81 -24.92 -4.81 13.50
CA TYR A 81 -26.01 -5.44 14.25
C TYR A 81 -26.04 -6.96 14.02
N SER A 82 -25.92 -7.43 12.79
CA SER A 82 -25.90 -8.87 12.47
C SER A 82 -24.71 -9.61 13.05
N ALA A 83 -23.54 -8.97 13.11
CA ALA A 83 -22.34 -9.56 13.69
C ALA A 83 -22.43 -9.76 15.21
N GLN A 84 -23.35 -9.04 15.91
CA GLN A 84 -23.55 -9.13 17.36
C GLN A 84 -22.26 -9.07 18.17
N GLN A 85 -21.37 -8.17 17.80
CA GLN A 85 -20.04 -7.98 18.40
C GLN A 85 -19.15 -9.24 18.35
N ARG A 86 -19.28 -10.05 17.30
CA ARG A 86 -18.44 -11.21 17.04
C ARG A 86 -17.94 -11.18 15.60
N ALA A 87 -16.67 -11.49 15.41
CA ALA A 87 -16.06 -11.63 14.10
C ALA A 87 -15.89 -13.13 13.78
N VAL A 88 -16.67 -13.64 12.84
CA VAL A 88 -16.68 -15.03 12.40
C VAL A 88 -16.39 -15.12 10.89
N THR A 89 -17.05 -14.29 10.10
CA THR A 89 -16.88 -14.25 8.65
C THR A 89 -15.93 -13.12 8.23
N VAL A 90 -15.37 -13.21 7.03
CA VAL A 90 -14.53 -12.14 6.44
C VAL A 90 -15.22 -10.77 6.53
N ARG A 91 -16.52 -10.72 6.24
CA ARG A 91 -17.31 -9.48 6.29
C ARG A 91 -17.47 -8.91 7.70
N ASP A 92 -17.53 -9.79 8.72
CA ASP A 92 -17.60 -9.33 10.11
C ASP A 92 -16.28 -8.65 10.49
N TYR A 93 -15.14 -9.26 10.12
CA TYR A 93 -13.81 -8.66 10.31
C TYR A 93 -13.67 -7.34 9.57
N GLU A 94 -14.09 -7.26 8.30
CA GLU A 94 -14.07 -6.00 7.52
C GLU A 94 -14.88 -4.90 8.22
N THR A 95 -16.09 -5.23 8.66
CA THR A 95 -16.96 -4.28 9.37
C THR A 95 -16.35 -3.83 10.68
N LEU A 96 -15.85 -4.78 11.48
CA LEU A 96 -15.23 -4.51 12.77
C LEU A 96 -13.97 -3.64 12.62
N VAL A 97 -13.08 -3.99 11.71
CA VAL A 97 -11.83 -3.24 11.48
C VAL A 97 -12.13 -1.81 11.03
N THR A 98 -13.12 -1.63 10.14
CA THR A 98 -13.55 -0.30 9.70
C THR A 98 -14.13 0.53 10.86
N GLN A 99 -14.79 -0.10 11.82
CA GLN A 99 -15.29 0.59 13.01
C GLN A 99 -14.17 0.94 14.02
N LEU A 100 -13.22 0.03 14.23
CA LEU A 100 -12.11 0.22 15.15
C LEU A 100 -11.06 1.20 14.61
N TYR A 101 -10.90 1.27 13.31
CA TYR A 101 -9.95 2.15 12.64
C TYR A 101 -10.58 2.76 11.38
N PRO A 102 -11.34 3.87 11.51
CA PRO A 102 -12.10 4.46 10.41
C PRO A 102 -11.24 5.08 9.29
N ASN A 103 -9.97 5.41 9.59
CA ASN A 103 -9.06 6.07 8.63
C ASN A 103 -8.37 5.07 7.70
N LEU A 104 -9.14 4.16 7.09
CA LEU A 104 -8.65 3.21 6.11
C LEU A 104 -9.07 3.61 4.69
N GLU A 105 -8.10 3.66 3.81
CA GLU A 105 -8.31 3.82 2.37
C GLU A 105 -8.73 2.51 1.73
N ALA A 106 -8.08 1.42 2.13
CA ALA A 106 -8.39 0.09 1.65
C ALA A 106 -8.17 -0.96 2.74
N LEU A 107 -9.00 -2.01 2.70
CA LEU A 107 -8.96 -3.13 3.63
C LEU A 107 -9.16 -4.43 2.85
N SER A 108 -8.36 -5.44 3.18
CA SER A 108 -8.54 -6.81 2.69
C SER A 108 -8.38 -7.78 3.85
N VAL A 109 -9.35 -8.69 3.97
CA VAL A 109 -9.36 -9.74 4.99
C VAL A 109 -9.46 -11.08 4.30
N TYR A 110 -8.64 -12.04 4.69
CA TYR A 110 -8.68 -13.40 4.15
C TYR A 110 -8.27 -14.43 5.20
N GLY A 111 -8.71 -15.67 5.02
CA GLY A 111 -8.35 -16.78 5.89
C GLY A 111 -6.92 -17.23 5.69
N GLY A 112 -6.33 -17.86 6.71
CA GLY A 112 -4.98 -18.38 6.62
C GLY A 112 -4.84 -19.56 5.65
N GLU A 113 -5.94 -20.19 5.24
CA GLU A 113 -5.98 -21.20 4.18
C GLU A 113 -5.60 -20.64 2.81
N ASP A 114 -5.91 -19.36 2.57
CA ASP A 114 -5.59 -18.66 1.32
C ASP A 114 -4.16 -18.08 1.31
N ALA A 115 -3.44 -18.18 2.42
CA ALA A 115 -2.07 -17.70 2.50
C ALA A 115 -1.09 -18.67 1.80
N SER A 116 0.02 -18.13 1.30
CA SER A 116 1.11 -18.95 0.75
C SER A 116 2.39 -18.78 1.60
N PRO A 117 2.87 -19.81 2.33
CA PRO A 117 2.24 -21.12 2.57
C PRO A 117 0.97 -21.01 3.45
N PRO A 118 0.01 -21.96 3.35
CA PRO A 118 -1.20 -21.95 4.17
C PRO A 118 -0.92 -21.97 5.67
N GLN A 119 -1.63 -21.13 6.44
CA GLN A 119 -1.51 -21.01 7.89
C GLN A 119 -2.89 -21.13 8.55
N PHE A 120 -3.35 -22.35 8.78
CA PHE A 120 -4.66 -22.62 9.36
C PHE A 120 -4.83 -22.03 10.76
N GLY A 121 -6.05 -21.62 11.09
CA GLY A 121 -6.38 -20.98 12.37
C GLY A 121 -5.99 -19.51 12.47
N LYS A 122 -5.53 -18.89 11.39
CA LYS A 122 -5.27 -17.45 11.31
C LYS A 122 -6.24 -16.74 10.40
N VAL A 123 -6.45 -15.44 10.66
CA VAL A 123 -7.09 -14.49 9.74
C VAL A 123 -6.12 -13.35 9.52
N PHE A 124 -5.79 -13.09 8.26
CA PHE A 124 -4.91 -12.00 7.86
C PHE A 124 -5.74 -10.78 7.49
N ILE A 125 -5.29 -9.63 7.99
CA ILE A 125 -5.94 -8.34 7.82
C ILE A 125 -4.92 -7.38 7.25
N ALA A 126 -4.99 -7.12 5.95
CA ALA A 126 -4.16 -6.14 5.26
C ALA A 126 -4.91 -4.80 5.21
N ALA A 127 -4.37 -3.78 5.86
CA ALA A 127 -5.02 -2.49 6.01
C ALA A 127 -4.11 -1.35 5.51
N LYS A 128 -4.61 -0.54 4.56
CA LYS A 128 -3.96 0.65 4.03
C LYS A 128 -4.61 1.89 4.64
N PRO A 129 -3.89 2.70 5.43
CA PRO A 129 -4.43 3.95 5.96
C PRO A 129 -4.40 5.05 4.90
N TYR A 130 -5.26 6.07 5.04
CA TYR A 130 -5.16 7.27 4.21
C TYR A 130 -3.84 8.00 4.44
N GLY A 131 -3.17 8.35 3.34
CA GLY A 131 -1.95 9.16 3.36
C GLY A 131 -0.68 8.45 3.80
N ALA A 132 -0.71 7.12 3.99
CA ALA A 132 0.47 6.31 4.27
C ALA A 132 0.35 4.92 3.63
N ASP A 133 1.50 4.32 3.30
CA ASP A 133 1.54 3.00 2.65
C ASP A 133 1.25 1.85 3.61
N LYS A 134 1.48 2.03 4.91
CA LYS A 134 1.29 1.00 5.92
C LYS A 134 0.93 1.60 7.28
N LEU A 135 0.30 0.78 8.11
CA LEU A 135 0.05 1.11 9.51
C LEU A 135 1.38 1.14 10.31
N THR A 136 1.47 2.06 11.26
CA THR A 136 2.56 2.06 12.22
C THR A 136 2.54 0.80 13.09
N THR A 137 3.69 0.38 13.62
CA THR A 137 3.78 -0.79 14.50
C THR A 137 2.84 -0.68 15.70
N THR A 138 2.74 0.52 16.29
CA THR A 138 1.85 0.78 17.42
C THR A 138 0.38 0.63 17.02
N ALA A 139 -0.02 1.19 15.86
CA ALA A 139 -1.39 1.07 15.35
C ALA A 139 -1.76 -0.38 15.07
N LYS A 140 -0.85 -1.17 14.47
CA LYS A 140 -1.07 -2.61 14.26
C LYS A 140 -1.27 -3.38 15.55
N LEU A 141 -0.43 -3.12 16.56
CA LEU A 141 -0.53 -3.80 17.86
C LEU A 141 -1.84 -3.43 18.56
N SER A 142 -2.23 -2.15 18.55
CA SER A 142 -3.48 -1.68 19.14
C SER A 142 -4.70 -2.27 18.44
N LEU A 143 -4.71 -2.25 17.10
CA LEU A 143 -5.77 -2.81 16.28
C LEU A 143 -5.89 -4.33 16.49
N ASN A 144 -4.75 -5.05 16.49
CA ASN A 144 -4.72 -6.49 16.72
C ASN A 144 -5.26 -6.86 18.10
N LYS A 145 -4.90 -6.07 19.14
CA LYS A 145 -5.43 -6.26 20.50
C LYS A 145 -6.94 -6.03 20.53
N ALA A 146 -7.43 -4.97 19.92
CA ALA A 146 -8.85 -4.64 19.90
C ALA A 146 -9.67 -5.72 19.14
N ILE A 147 -9.19 -6.21 18.00
CA ILE A 147 -9.88 -7.25 17.21
C ILE A 147 -9.99 -8.55 18.00
N ARG A 148 -8.97 -8.91 18.80
CA ARG A 148 -8.98 -10.15 19.59
C ARG A 148 -10.15 -10.24 20.58
N GLU A 149 -10.68 -9.14 21.06
CA GLU A 149 -11.84 -9.13 21.98
C GLU A 149 -13.12 -9.62 21.30
N TYR A 150 -13.19 -9.55 19.97
CA TYR A 150 -14.36 -9.94 19.17
C TYR A 150 -14.17 -11.28 18.45
N THR A 151 -12.97 -11.84 18.51
CA THR A 151 -12.61 -13.06 17.76
C THR A 151 -12.99 -14.31 18.54
N ILE A 152 -13.36 -15.39 17.85
CA ILE A 152 -13.55 -16.70 18.45
C ILE A 152 -12.22 -17.29 18.91
N LEU A 153 -12.25 -18.12 19.96
CA LEU A 153 -11.06 -18.61 20.67
C LEU A 153 -10.04 -19.33 19.78
N SER A 154 -10.50 -20.02 18.73
CA SER A 154 -9.66 -20.84 17.84
C SER A 154 -9.02 -20.07 16.68
N VAL A 155 -9.34 -18.77 16.50
CA VAL A 155 -8.85 -17.97 15.39
C VAL A 155 -7.95 -16.85 15.90
N ILE A 156 -6.78 -16.72 15.28
CA ILE A 156 -5.79 -15.71 15.63
C ILE A 156 -5.77 -14.65 14.52
N PRO A 157 -6.28 -13.42 14.79
CA PRO A 157 -6.16 -12.32 13.82
C PRO A 157 -4.72 -11.81 13.80
N GLU A 158 -4.23 -11.50 12.60
CA GLU A 158 -2.91 -10.93 12.37
C GLU A 158 -3.02 -9.75 11.39
N VAL A 159 -2.64 -8.56 11.85
CA VAL A 159 -2.61 -7.37 11.01
C VAL A 159 -1.28 -7.29 10.29
N ILE A 160 -1.33 -7.40 8.96
CA ILE A 160 -0.16 -7.43 8.07
C ILE A 160 -0.05 -6.16 7.23
N ASP A 161 1.14 -5.92 6.67
CA ASP A 161 1.34 -4.84 5.71
C ASP A 161 0.75 -5.21 4.34
N PRO A 162 0.14 -4.24 3.62
CA PRO A 162 -0.24 -4.42 2.24
C PRO A 162 0.97 -4.71 1.35
N SER A 163 0.80 -5.59 0.38
CA SER A 163 1.79 -5.81 -0.68
C SER A 163 1.46 -4.94 -1.89
N TYR A 164 2.42 -4.15 -2.35
CA TYR A 164 2.25 -3.21 -3.46
C TYR A 164 2.86 -3.74 -4.74
N ILE A 165 2.15 -3.49 -5.84
CA ILE A 165 2.66 -3.60 -7.20
C ILE A 165 2.66 -2.19 -7.78
N PHE A 166 3.84 -1.67 -8.10
CA PHE A 166 3.98 -0.35 -8.68
C PHE A 166 3.96 -0.44 -10.21
N LEU A 167 3.25 0.50 -10.84
CA LEU A 167 3.26 0.65 -12.29
C LEU A 167 4.15 1.84 -12.65
N GLU A 168 5.23 1.57 -13.37
CA GLU A 168 6.08 2.61 -13.96
C GLU A 168 5.62 2.86 -15.38
N VAL A 169 5.35 4.11 -15.72
CA VAL A 169 4.83 4.53 -17.00
C VAL A 169 5.86 5.38 -17.73
N ASP A 170 6.33 4.91 -18.89
CA ASP A 170 7.16 5.65 -19.83
C ASP A 170 6.30 6.00 -21.04
N SER A 171 6.01 7.30 -21.26
CA SER A 171 5.20 7.74 -22.38
C SER A 171 5.94 8.76 -23.25
N TYR A 172 6.00 8.48 -24.54
CA TYR A 172 6.45 9.41 -25.57
C TYR A 172 5.24 9.99 -26.28
N VAL A 173 4.98 11.28 -26.07
CA VAL A 173 3.81 11.97 -26.60
C VAL A 173 4.21 12.83 -27.80
N TYR A 174 3.55 12.60 -28.93
CA TYR A 174 3.73 13.36 -30.16
C TYR A 174 2.61 14.39 -30.29
N TYR A 175 2.95 15.63 -30.57
CA TYR A 175 1.96 16.71 -30.64
C TYR A 175 2.26 17.67 -31.78
N ASN A 176 1.21 18.39 -32.22
CA ASN A 176 1.28 19.40 -33.26
C ASN A 176 1.25 20.80 -32.64
N ASN A 177 2.34 21.56 -32.80
CA ASN A 177 2.49 22.91 -32.30
C ASN A 177 1.44 23.89 -32.84
N ASN A 178 0.83 23.64 -34.01
CA ASN A 178 -0.15 24.53 -34.61
C ASN A 178 -1.55 24.35 -33.99
N THR A 179 -1.81 23.23 -33.38
CA THR A 179 -3.10 22.87 -32.76
C THR A 179 -3.10 23.08 -31.26
N SER A 180 -1.97 22.78 -30.59
CA SER A 180 -1.81 23.02 -29.16
C SER A 180 -1.45 24.49 -28.89
N ARG A 181 -2.04 25.04 -27.82
CA ARG A 181 -1.66 26.35 -27.25
C ARG A 181 -0.60 26.23 -26.16
N ARG A 182 -0.19 25.01 -25.81
CA ARG A 182 0.77 24.69 -24.75
C ARG A 182 2.16 24.44 -25.31
N THR A 183 3.17 24.77 -24.54
CA THR A 183 4.56 24.41 -24.85
C THR A 183 4.79 22.92 -24.57
N SER A 184 5.87 22.33 -25.12
CA SER A 184 6.26 20.93 -24.87
C SER A 184 6.35 20.61 -23.39
N GLN A 185 6.90 21.53 -22.60
CA GLN A 185 7.04 21.35 -21.15
C GLN A 185 5.69 21.34 -20.45
N GLN A 186 4.77 22.25 -20.82
CA GLN A 186 3.42 22.28 -20.27
C GLN A 186 2.62 21.01 -20.63
N ILE A 187 2.76 20.51 -21.86
CA ILE A 187 2.15 19.24 -22.26
C ILE A 187 2.69 18.08 -21.39
N ALA A 188 4.02 18.01 -21.20
CA ALA A 188 4.63 16.99 -20.37
C ALA A 188 4.16 17.05 -18.90
N GLU A 189 4.02 18.25 -18.32
CA GLU A 189 3.53 18.45 -16.96
C GLU A 189 2.06 18.01 -16.80
N VAL A 190 1.19 18.42 -17.73
CA VAL A 190 -0.23 18.05 -17.67
C VAL A 190 -0.40 16.55 -17.91
N THR A 191 0.33 15.97 -18.87
CA THR A 191 0.31 14.50 -19.12
C THR A 191 0.79 13.75 -17.88
N ARG A 192 1.86 14.21 -17.21
CA ARG A 192 2.32 13.61 -15.96
C ARG A 192 1.26 13.65 -14.87
N ALA A 193 0.58 14.79 -14.72
CA ALA A 193 -0.50 14.92 -13.75
C ALA A 193 -1.67 13.98 -14.06
N VAL A 194 -2.04 13.83 -15.33
CA VAL A 194 -3.08 12.87 -15.76
C VAL A 194 -2.69 11.44 -15.42
N ILE A 195 -1.42 11.04 -15.69
CA ILE A 195 -0.93 9.69 -15.36
C ILE A 195 -0.95 9.45 -13.84
N GLN A 196 -0.56 10.43 -13.03
CA GLN A 196 -0.59 10.33 -11.57
C GLN A 196 -2.02 10.20 -11.04
N ASN A 197 -2.94 11.04 -11.52
CA ASN A 197 -4.34 11.00 -11.10
C ASN A 197 -5.11 9.79 -11.63
N PHE A 198 -4.59 9.12 -12.67
CA PHE A 198 -5.21 7.92 -13.23
C PHE A 198 -5.36 6.81 -12.19
N GLY A 199 -4.38 6.65 -11.30
CA GLY A 199 -4.42 5.68 -10.22
C GLY A 199 -5.60 5.92 -9.26
N GLU A 200 -5.75 7.15 -8.81
CA GLU A 200 -6.82 7.56 -7.89
C GLU A 200 -8.20 7.46 -8.55
N ASN A 201 -8.35 7.97 -9.77
CA ASN A 201 -9.63 7.98 -10.51
C ASN A 201 -10.13 6.58 -10.90
N ASN A 202 -9.25 5.60 -10.99
CA ASN A 202 -9.59 4.23 -11.39
C ASN A 202 -9.48 3.21 -10.25
N ASP A 203 -9.49 3.64 -8.99
CA ASP A 203 -9.42 2.80 -7.79
C ASP A 203 -8.23 1.82 -7.78
N LEU A 204 -7.09 2.19 -8.40
CA LEU A 204 -5.90 1.34 -8.43
C LEU A 204 -5.21 1.26 -7.06
N ASP A 205 -5.45 2.24 -6.20
CA ASP A 205 -4.95 2.27 -4.83
C ASP A 205 -5.69 1.34 -3.86
N ARG A 206 -6.73 0.63 -4.35
CA ARG A 206 -7.49 -0.36 -3.59
C ARG A 206 -7.01 -1.78 -3.85
N PHE A 207 -7.29 -2.69 -2.92
CA PHE A 207 -7.07 -4.12 -3.14
C PHE A 207 -7.87 -4.61 -4.36
N ASN A 208 -7.24 -5.46 -5.18
CA ASN A 208 -7.80 -5.98 -6.43
C ASN A 208 -8.10 -4.92 -7.49
N GLY A 209 -7.44 -3.76 -7.46
CA GLY A 209 -7.50 -2.75 -8.52
C GLY A 209 -7.14 -3.36 -9.88
N LYS A 210 -7.90 -3.00 -10.92
CA LYS A 210 -7.71 -3.53 -12.29
C LYS A 210 -7.18 -2.44 -13.20
N PHE A 211 -5.90 -2.50 -13.53
CA PHE A 211 -5.30 -1.61 -14.50
C PHE A 211 -5.76 -1.96 -15.94
N LYS A 212 -6.17 -0.94 -16.69
CA LYS A 212 -6.54 -1.06 -18.10
C LYS A 212 -5.67 -0.15 -18.95
N TYR A 213 -4.73 -0.74 -19.69
CA TYR A 213 -3.79 -0.03 -20.54
C TYR A 213 -4.48 0.90 -21.56
N SER A 214 -5.49 0.41 -22.27
CA SER A 214 -6.22 1.20 -23.27
C SER A 214 -6.88 2.45 -22.69
N LYS A 215 -7.31 2.41 -21.43
CA LYS A 215 -7.92 3.54 -20.74
C LYS A 215 -6.88 4.62 -20.45
N LEU A 216 -5.69 4.21 -19.96
CA LEU A 216 -4.58 5.14 -19.71
C LEU A 216 -4.14 5.83 -21.01
N VAL A 217 -3.95 5.07 -22.09
CA VAL A 217 -3.54 5.61 -23.40
C VAL A 217 -4.57 6.63 -23.92
N ALA A 218 -5.86 6.33 -23.80
CA ALA A 218 -6.93 7.24 -24.20
C ALA A 218 -6.93 8.53 -23.35
N GLU A 219 -6.76 8.43 -22.02
CA GLU A 219 -6.67 9.61 -21.16
C GLU A 219 -5.44 10.48 -21.45
N ILE A 220 -4.31 9.86 -21.88
CA ILE A 220 -3.13 10.62 -22.34
C ILE A 220 -3.42 11.34 -23.64
N ASP A 221 -4.06 10.70 -24.62
CA ASP A 221 -4.41 11.34 -25.89
C ASP A 221 -5.41 12.49 -25.71
N ASP A 222 -6.35 12.36 -24.78
CA ASP A 222 -7.37 13.36 -24.48
C ASP A 222 -6.83 14.55 -23.64
N THR A 223 -5.58 14.51 -23.19
CA THR A 223 -4.98 15.56 -22.34
C THR A 223 -4.87 16.91 -23.02
N ASP A 224 -4.59 16.93 -24.32
CA ASP A 224 -4.50 18.14 -25.13
C ASP A 224 -4.92 17.85 -26.59
N PRO A 225 -5.75 18.71 -27.22
CA PRO A 225 -6.19 18.50 -28.60
C PRO A 225 -5.06 18.56 -29.63
N GLY A 226 -3.88 19.01 -29.25
CA GLY A 226 -2.68 18.98 -30.08
C GLY A 226 -1.96 17.65 -30.08
N ILE A 227 -2.24 16.75 -29.16
CA ILE A 227 -1.65 15.42 -29.11
C ILE A 227 -2.17 14.60 -30.29
N THR A 228 -1.25 14.07 -31.09
CA THR A 228 -1.57 13.27 -32.28
C THR A 228 -1.45 11.79 -32.05
N SER A 229 -0.57 11.39 -31.16
CA SER A 229 -0.37 9.99 -30.75
C SER A 229 0.52 9.89 -29.53
N ASN A 230 0.48 8.77 -28.84
CA ASN A 230 1.43 8.43 -27.80
C ASN A 230 2.00 7.01 -27.97
N ILE A 231 3.22 6.79 -27.51
CA ILE A 231 3.84 5.47 -27.36
C ILE A 231 4.11 5.28 -25.89
N THR A 232 3.26 4.51 -25.23
CA THR A 232 3.30 4.31 -23.78
C THR A 232 3.77 2.89 -23.46
N ARG A 233 4.79 2.78 -22.61
CA ARG A 233 5.29 1.51 -22.09
C ARG A 233 4.99 1.43 -20.59
N ILE A 234 4.58 0.25 -20.14
CA ILE A 234 4.29 -0.02 -18.73
C ILE A 234 5.29 -1.06 -18.24
N ARG A 235 5.88 -0.78 -17.08
CA ARG A 235 6.66 -1.76 -16.33
C ARG A 235 5.97 -2.02 -15.00
N ILE A 236 5.96 -3.27 -14.58
CA ILE A 236 5.47 -3.68 -13.27
C ILE A 236 6.68 -3.81 -12.35
N LYS A 237 6.71 -3.02 -11.27
CA LYS A 237 7.77 -3.05 -10.27
C LYS A 237 7.26 -3.63 -8.97
N LYS A 238 8.04 -4.52 -8.37
CA LYS A 238 7.81 -5.05 -7.04
C LYS A 238 9.07 -4.88 -6.19
N SER A 239 8.90 -4.36 -4.98
CA SER A 239 10.01 -4.19 -4.04
C SER A 239 10.18 -5.46 -3.22
N MET A 240 11.42 -5.90 -3.05
CA MET A 240 11.79 -7.06 -2.25
C MET A 240 12.65 -6.61 -1.06
N PRO A 241 12.22 -6.86 0.19
CA PRO A 241 13.07 -6.60 1.36
C PRO A 241 14.18 -7.65 1.41
N VAL A 242 15.42 -7.20 1.31
CA VAL A 242 16.59 -8.08 1.38
C VAL A 242 17.17 -8.05 2.79
N LEU A 243 17.44 -9.22 3.37
CA LEU A 243 18.16 -9.37 4.63
C LEU A 243 19.67 -9.34 4.34
N ALA A 244 20.33 -8.27 4.76
CA ALA A 244 21.78 -8.13 4.58
C ALA A 244 22.56 -9.19 5.38
N ASN A 245 23.62 -9.74 4.78
CA ASN A 245 24.55 -10.71 5.42
C ASN A 245 23.90 -12.03 5.85
N VAL A 246 22.79 -12.43 5.25
CA VAL A 246 22.12 -13.70 5.48
C VAL A 246 21.96 -14.43 4.14
N PHE A 247 22.34 -15.71 4.09
CA PHE A 247 22.01 -16.56 2.95
C PHE A 247 20.50 -16.85 3.00
N ALA A 248 19.76 -16.35 2.03
CA ALA A 248 18.33 -16.57 1.91
C ALA A 248 17.92 -16.67 0.45
N SER A 249 17.00 -17.57 0.15
CA SER A 249 16.32 -17.56 -1.15
C SER A 249 15.14 -16.63 -1.08
N TYR A 250 14.92 -15.90 -2.17
CA TYR A 250 13.82 -14.95 -2.28
C TYR A 250 12.91 -15.36 -3.43
N GLU A 251 11.62 -15.28 -3.18
CA GLU A 251 10.59 -15.48 -4.19
C GLU A 251 9.82 -14.18 -4.41
N ILE A 252 9.74 -13.75 -5.66
CA ILE A 252 8.93 -12.61 -6.09
C ILE A 252 7.77 -13.16 -6.91
N CYS A 253 6.57 -13.18 -6.34
CA CYS A 253 5.36 -13.65 -7.00
C CYS A 253 4.54 -12.47 -7.50
N TYR A 254 4.22 -12.43 -8.79
CA TYR A 254 3.34 -11.44 -9.42
C TYR A 254 1.88 -11.88 -9.44
N GLY A 255 1.59 -13.15 -9.11
CA GLY A 255 0.24 -13.71 -9.06
C GLY A 255 -0.46 -13.86 -10.40
N ASN A 256 0.24 -13.58 -11.50
CA ASN A 256 -0.25 -13.70 -12.87
C ASN A 256 0.89 -14.12 -13.79
N ARG A 257 0.52 -14.78 -14.88
CA ARG A 257 1.47 -15.13 -15.94
C ARG A 257 2.25 -13.90 -16.43
N ILE A 258 3.56 -14.03 -16.57
CA ILE A 258 4.45 -13.03 -17.15
C ILE A 258 4.74 -13.45 -18.60
N SER A 259 4.80 -12.48 -19.53
CA SER A 259 5.21 -12.76 -20.89
C SER A 259 6.70 -13.13 -20.96
N ASP A 260 7.05 -14.14 -21.71
CA ASP A 260 8.43 -14.55 -21.96
C ASP A 260 9.22 -13.54 -22.82
N GLU A 261 8.51 -12.66 -23.53
CA GLU A 261 9.10 -11.53 -24.28
C GLU A 261 9.45 -10.33 -23.39
N THR A 262 9.05 -10.36 -22.10
CA THR A 262 9.27 -9.23 -21.18
C THR A 262 10.74 -9.13 -20.79
N ASP A 263 11.28 -7.92 -20.84
CA ASP A 263 12.58 -7.59 -20.25
C ASP A 263 12.44 -7.54 -18.72
N LEU A 264 13.30 -8.27 -18.03
CA LEU A 264 13.42 -8.24 -16.59
C LEU A 264 14.66 -7.43 -16.21
N VAL A 265 14.47 -6.37 -15.42
CA VAL A 265 15.55 -5.49 -14.97
C VAL A 265 15.33 -5.19 -13.50
N SER A 266 16.39 -5.11 -12.72
CA SER A 266 16.32 -4.65 -11.33
C SER A 266 16.89 -3.24 -11.17
N ASP A 267 16.57 -2.60 -10.06
CA ASP A 267 17.36 -1.48 -9.54
C ASP A 267 18.77 -1.98 -9.17
N GLY A 268 19.74 -1.06 -9.13
CA GLY A 268 21.12 -1.40 -8.81
C GLY A 268 21.29 -1.75 -7.34
N PHE A 269 22.05 -2.80 -7.05
CA PHE A 269 22.36 -3.24 -5.69
C PHE A 269 23.87 -3.47 -5.49
N LYS A 270 24.27 -3.67 -4.24
CA LYS A 270 25.66 -3.97 -3.86
C LYS A 270 25.77 -5.41 -3.36
N ILE A 271 26.86 -6.08 -3.66
CA ILE A 271 27.15 -7.43 -3.18
C ILE A 271 28.16 -7.34 -2.04
N THR A 272 27.84 -7.93 -0.89
CA THR A 272 28.75 -7.99 0.25
C THR A 272 29.99 -8.81 -0.09
N GLY A 273 31.16 -8.27 0.19
CA GLY A 273 32.45 -8.93 -0.14
C GLY A 273 33.02 -8.54 -1.50
N GLU A 274 32.26 -7.85 -2.35
CA GLU A 274 32.75 -7.27 -3.59
C GLU A 274 33.10 -5.78 -3.42
N ASP A 275 33.84 -5.23 -4.39
CA ASP A 275 34.21 -3.81 -4.38
C ASP A 275 32.95 -2.92 -4.41
N SER A 276 32.82 -2.07 -3.39
CA SER A 276 31.67 -1.18 -3.19
C SER A 276 31.49 -0.13 -4.30
N THR A 277 32.49 0.08 -5.15
CA THR A 277 32.39 0.98 -6.30
C THR A 277 31.49 0.41 -7.38
N PHE A 278 31.38 -0.91 -7.49
CA PHE A 278 30.54 -1.55 -8.49
C PHE A 278 29.07 -1.62 -8.05
N THR A 279 28.19 -1.43 -9.03
CA THR A 279 26.76 -1.64 -8.88
C THR A 279 26.34 -2.81 -9.78
N TYR A 280 25.59 -3.73 -9.20
CA TYR A 280 25.12 -4.95 -9.84
C TYR A 280 23.63 -4.84 -10.17
N TYR A 281 23.19 -5.58 -11.17
CA TYR A 281 21.82 -5.58 -11.66
C TYR A 281 21.42 -7.02 -11.99
N PHE A 282 20.14 -7.33 -11.78
CA PHE A 282 19.55 -8.56 -12.32
C PHE A 282 19.08 -8.34 -13.76
N GLU A 283 19.20 -9.36 -14.58
CA GLU A 283 18.53 -9.43 -15.88
C GLU A 283 18.16 -10.87 -16.25
N LYS A 284 17.22 -11.00 -17.17
CA LYS A 284 16.88 -12.29 -17.78
C LYS A 284 18.07 -12.82 -18.56
N TYR A 285 18.37 -14.10 -18.39
CA TYR A 285 19.44 -14.78 -19.12
C TYR A 285 18.93 -16.10 -19.70
N GLY A 286 18.99 -16.25 -21.03
CA GLY A 286 18.41 -17.40 -21.71
C GLY A 286 16.90 -17.45 -21.60
N THR A 287 16.33 -18.65 -21.44
CA THR A 287 14.87 -18.83 -21.46
C THR A 287 14.23 -18.55 -20.10
N ASN A 288 14.80 -19.08 -19.01
CA ASN A 288 14.18 -19.06 -17.68
C ASN A 288 15.17 -18.82 -16.53
N LYS A 289 16.39 -18.33 -16.83
CA LYS A 289 17.41 -18.04 -15.83
C LYS A 289 17.47 -16.55 -15.51
N LEU A 290 17.94 -16.26 -14.30
CA LEU A 290 18.28 -14.92 -13.82
C LEU A 290 19.81 -14.81 -13.76
N ALA A 291 20.37 -13.74 -14.31
CA ALA A 291 21.79 -13.43 -14.22
C ALA A 291 22.02 -12.13 -13.43
N ILE A 292 23.19 -12.04 -12.80
CA ILE A 292 23.69 -10.82 -12.17
C ILE A 292 24.83 -10.29 -13.06
N TYR A 293 24.75 -9.02 -13.41
CA TYR A 293 25.78 -8.34 -14.18
C TYR A 293 26.11 -6.96 -13.57
N ARG A 294 27.27 -6.44 -13.97
CA ARG A 294 27.69 -5.05 -13.75
C ARG A 294 28.12 -4.41 -15.06
N ILE A 295 28.12 -3.09 -15.10
CA ILE A 295 28.64 -2.33 -16.23
C ILE A 295 30.05 -1.83 -15.88
N SER A 296 31.02 -2.14 -16.72
CA SER A 296 32.39 -1.65 -16.60
C SER A 296 32.90 -1.28 -17.99
N GLY A 297 33.38 -0.05 -18.14
CA GLY A 297 33.85 0.45 -19.44
C GLY A 297 32.80 0.41 -20.55
N GLY A 298 31.51 0.60 -20.22
CA GLY A 298 30.39 0.53 -21.17
C GLY A 298 30.00 -0.89 -21.61
N LYS A 299 30.63 -1.95 -21.04
CA LYS A 299 30.30 -3.35 -21.34
C LYS A 299 29.66 -4.04 -20.14
N LYS A 300 28.72 -4.96 -20.41
CA LYS A 300 28.15 -5.84 -19.42
C LYS A 300 29.15 -6.96 -19.07
N ILE A 301 29.44 -7.10 -17.78
CA ILE A 301 30.27 -8.17 -17.22
C ILE A 301 29.39 -8.97 -16.27
N TYR A 302 29.18 -10.25 -16.57
CA TYR A 302 28.38 -11.14 -15.73
C TYR A 302 29.17 -11.58 -14.50
N TRP A 303 28.58 -11.37 -13.32
CA TRP A 303 29.07 -11.91 -12.07
C TRP A 303 28.57 -13.34 -11.86
N SER A 304 27.29 -13.57 -12.17
CA SER A 304 26.70 -14.92 -12.19
C SER A 304 25.68 -15.00 -13.33
N LYS A 305 25.64 -16.16 -14.01
CA LYS A 305 24.64 -16.46 -15.05
C LYS A 305 23.54 -17.41 -14.56
N ASP A 306 23.58 -17.77 -13.26
CA ASP A 306 22.68 -18.71 -12.61
C ASP A 306 22.39 -18.23 -11.18
N ALA A 307 21.81 -17.03 -11.10
CA ALA A 307 21.46 -16.40 -9.82
C ALA A 307 20.00 -16.67 -9.42
N GLY A 308 19.27 -17.42 -10.25
CA GLY A 308 17.89 -17.74 -10.00
C GLY A 308 17.14 -18.24 -11.23
N THR A 309 15.83 -18.43 -11.08
CA THR A 309 14.94 -18.95 -12.10
C THR A 309 13.68 -18.11 -12.25
N ILE A 310 13.09 -18.11 -13.44
CA ILE A 310 11.85 -17.41 -13.78
C ILE A 310 10.82 -18.46 -14.21
N ASP A 311 9.69 -18.52 -13.50
CA ASP A 311 8.50 -19.28 -13.89
C ASP A 311 7.48 -18.33 -14.51
N TYR A 312 7.40 -18.32 -15.84
CA TYR A 312 6.51 -17.41 -16.57
C TYR A 312 5.03 -17.75 -16.39
N GLU A 313 4.70 -19.03 -16.26
CA GLU A 313 3.31 -19.48 -16.13
C GLU A 313 2.72 -19.09 -14.77
N LYS A 314 3.50 -19.23 -13.70
CA LYS A 314 3.10 -18.81 -12.36
C LYS A 314 3.34 -17.32 -12.11
N GLY A 315 4.22 -16.69 -12.87
CA GLY A 315 4.67 -15.34 -12.63
C GLY A 315 5.56 -15.21 -11.39
N GLU A 316 6.45 -16.18 -11.20
CA GLU A 316 7.35 -16.27 -10.03
C GLU A 316 8.81 -16.10 -10.47
N ILE A 317 9.57 -15.32 -9.69
CA ILE A 317 11.01 -15.16 -9.85
C ILE A 317 11.66 -15.64 -8.55
N ASN A 318 12.45 -16.71 -8.65
CA ASN A 318 13.19 -17.26 -7.54
C ASN A 318 14.65 -16.82 -7.63
N ILE A 319 15.18 -16.23 -6.55
CA ILE A 319 16.55 -15.73 -6.43
C ILE A 319 17.27 -16.57 -5.36
N ASN A 320 18.44 -17.11 -5.70
CA ASN A 320 19.23 -17.99 -4.85
C ASN A 320 20.51 -17.31 -4.37
#